data_e26a6a25d450cae69a2bba2e0ec827db
#
_entry.id   e26a6a25d450cae69a2bba2e0ec827db
#
_cell.length_a   1.000
_cell.length_b   1.000
_cell.length_c   1.000
_cell.angle_alpha   90.00
_cell.angle_beta   90.00
_cell.angle_gamma   90.00
#
_symmetry.space_group_name_H-M   'P 1'
#
loop_
_entity.id
_entity.type
_entity.pdbx_description
1 polymer ?
#
loop_
_entity_poly.entity_id
_entity_poly.type
_entity_poly.pdbx_seq_one_letter_code
_entity_poly.pdbx_strand_id
1 'polypeptide(L)'
;MVSVSVIVVALILEAGILKYVNDANAYKLSKVLLDRVFTVLDKNDQSEEELIESLKDDYIVRAKAVSYIVDAKPQVENDVEELQKIAKLMSVDEIHLFDETGCITSGSVPKYFGYSFDSGTQMSYFKPMLTDKSLTMCQDVTPNTSEGKAMMYAITWNEAGTMMVQVGLKPQRLLDELKQNEISTVVSDMPVYKGMELYVADADTELVKGATDRDKIGKTFHDLGLPTDIKESDKPTVRQISVNDSGCRCVIRRGDKYIVAVTIDKSFYMTNSVVALLVVGIYLILASCCIMYMFSKIMKEKYEKEKLLYISNTDALTGCLNRHAYETDINKLDLKKEWIYISLDLNSLKHINDTYGHDVGDEMICAAAACM
;
A
#
# COMPACT_ATOMS: atom_id res chain seq x y z
N MET A 1 -22.94 36.14 -5.42
CA MET A 1 -23.42 34.78 -5.71
C MET A 1 -22.48 34.00 -6.64
N VAL A 2 -22.09 34.50 -7.80
CA VAL A 2 -21.24 33.80 -8.77
C VAL A 2 -19.92 33.31 -8.18
N SER A 3 -19.21 34.14 -7.40
CA SER A 3 -17.93 33.78 -6.79
C SER A 3 -18.02 32.60 -5.81
N VAL A 4 -19.09 32.53 -5.00
CA VAL A 4 -19.34 31.45 -4.04
C VAL A 4 -19.61 30.14 -4.77
N SER A 5 -20.42 30.18 -5.84
CA SER A 5 -20.71 29.00 -6.65
C SER A 5 -19.47 28.44 -7.32
N VAL A 6 -18.55 29.29 -7.80
CA VAL A 6 -17.29 28.87 -8.42
C VAL A 6 -16.36 28.21 -7.37
N ILE A 7 -16.26 28.77 -6.17
CA ILE A 7 -15.48 28.19 -5.08
C ILE A 7 -16.01 26.81 -4.69
N VAL A 8 -17.32 26.67 -4.54
CA VAL A 8 -17.96 25.38 -4.20
C VAL A 8 -17.70 24.34 -5.28
N VAL A 9 -17.85 24.68 -6.56
CA VAL A 9 -17.55 23.76 -7.67
C VAL A 9 -16.07 23.35 -7.67
N ALA A 10 -15.16 24.29 -7.45
CA ALA A 10 -13.72 23.99 -7.37
C ALA A 10 -13.40 23.02 -6.24
N LEU A 11 -13.97 23.21 -5.04
CA LEU A 11 -13.77 22.33 -3.89
C LEU A 11 -14.36 20.92 -4.13
N ILE A 12 -15.50 20.81 -4.79
CA ILE A 12 -16.09 19.52 -5.16
C ILE A 12 -15.19 18.78 -6.15
N LEU A 13 -14.69 19.46 -7.16
CA LEU A 13 -13.75 18.88 -8.14
C LEU A 13 -12.45 18.43 -7.46
N GLU A 14 -11.89 19.24 -6.58
CA GLU A 14 -10.70 18.91 -5.82
C GLU A 14 -10.91 17.69 -4.93
N ALA A 15 -12.03 17.62 -4.20
CA ALA A 15 -12.38 16.46 -3.39
C ALA A 15 -12.47 15.18 -4.24
N GLY A 16 -13.04 15.28 -5.44
CA GLY A 16 -13.09 14.18 -6.41
C GLY A 16 -11.71 13.73 -6.87
N ILE A 17 -10.83 14.67 -7.21
CA ILE A 17 -9.46 14.41 -7.64
C ILE A 17 -8.65 13.78 -6.49
N LEU A 18 -8.71 14.35 -5.28
CA LEU A 18 -8.02 13.81 -4.10
C LEU A 18 -8.47 12.39 -3.80
N LYS A 19 -9.77 12.12 -3.86
CA LYS A 19 -10.30 10.76 -3.68
C LYS A 19 -9.73 9.81 -4.72
N TYR A 20 -9.75 10.18 -6.00
CA TYR A 20 -9.23 9.35 -7.09
C TYR A 20 -7.73 9.07 -6.92
N VAL A 21 -6.93 10.10 -6.61
CA VAL A 21 -5.47 9.97 -6.40
C VAL A 21 -5.17 9.08 -5.19
N ASN A 22 -5.87 9.29 -4.07
CA ASN A 22 -5.70 8.47 -2.87
C ASN A 22 -6.07 7.01 -3.13
N ASP A 23 -7.17 6.77 -3.86
CA ASP A 23 -7.63 5.44 -4.23
C ASP A 23 -6.62 4.73 -5.14
N ALA A 24 -6.05 5.44 -6.12
CA ALA A 24 -5.04 4.92 -7.02
C ALA A 24 -3.70 4.61 -6.29
N ASN A 25 -3.27 5.51 -5.42
CA ASN A 25 -2.06 5.32 -4.61
C ASN A 25 -2.21 4.15 -3.63
N ALA A 26 -3.35 4.05 -2.96
CA ALA A 26 -3.67 2.95 -2.05
C ALA A 26 -3.61 1.60 -2.78
N TYR A 27 -4.23 1.51 -3.95
CA TYR A 27 -4.19 0.31 -4.77
C TYR A 27 -2.76 -0.05 -5.20
N LYS A 28 -2.01 0.92 -5.72
CA LYS A 28 -0.62 0.72 -6.16
C LYS A 28 0.26 0.22 -5.01
N LEU A 29 0.14 0.84 -3.85
CA LEU A 29 0.93 0.50 -2.66
C LEU A 29 0.56 -0.90 -2.15
N SER A 30 -0.73 -1.22 -2.05
CA SER A 30 -1.20 -2.55 -1.67
C SER A 30 -0.75 -3.62 -2.66
N LYS A 31 -0.80 -3.33 -3.96
CA LYS A 31 -0.32 -4.27 -4.99
C LYS A 31 1.17 -4.58 -4.82
N VAL A 32 2.00 -3.55 -4.63
CA VAL A 32 3.44 -3.73 -4.41
C VAL A 32 3.70 -4.57 -3.15
N LEU A 33 2.93 -4.34 -2.07
CA LEU A 33 3.04 -5.12 -0.85
C LEU A 33 2.61 -6.58 -1.06
N LEU A 34 1.49 -6.82 -1.74
CA LEU A 34 1.04 -8.15 -2.12
C LEU A 34 2.09 -8.90 -2.95
N ASP A 35 2.61 -8.28 -4.00
CA ASP A 35 3.62 -8.88 -4.88
C ASP A 35 4.88 -9.23 -4.09
N ARG A 36 5.31 -8.36 -3.18
CA ARG A 36 6.45 -8.61 -2.29
C ARG A 36 6.20 -9.79 -1.35
N VAL A 37 5.01 -9.85 -0.74
CA VAL A 37 4.65 -10.96 0.17
C VAL A 37 4.68 -12.28 -0.56
N PHE A 38 4.01 -12.39 -1.72
CA PHE A 38 4.05 -13.63 -2.52
C PHE A 38 5.47 -14.01 -2.90
N THR A 39 6.29 -13.05 -3.35
CA THR A 39 7.70 -13.32 -3.69
C THR A 39 8.49 -13.86 -2.49
N VAL A 40 8.24 -13.34 -1.29
CA VAL A 40 8.92 -13.82 -0.07
C VAL A 40 8.43 -15.21 0.32
N LEU A 41 7.12 -15.47 0.24
CA LEU A 41 6.55 -16.78 0.54
C LEU A 41 7.07 -17.85 -0.43
N ASP A 42 7.03 -17.58 -1.73
CA ASP A 42 7.53 -18.49 -2.78
C ASP A 42 9.02 -18.78 -2.59
N LYS A 43 9.81 -17.74 -2.26
CA LYS A 43 11.24 -17.89 -2.00
C LYS A 43 11.50 -18.72 -0.73
N ASN A 44 10.72 -18.55 0.32
CA ASN A 44 10.85 -19.33 1.54
C ASN A 44 10.54 -20.80 1.28
N ASP A 45 9.44 -21.09 0.58
CA ASP A 45 9.06 -22.45 0.19
C ASP A 45 10.18 -23.12 -0.64
N GLN A 46 10.72 -22.42 -1.63
CA GLN A 46 11.82 -22.92 -2.45
C GLN A 46 13.10 -23.16 -1.63
N SER A 47 13.47 -22.23 -0.75
CA SER A 47 14.65 -22.36 0.09
C SER A 47 14.54 -23.53 1.08
N GLU A 48 13.31 -23.80 1.58
CA GLU A 48 13.04 -24.95 2.43
C GLU A 48 13.22 -26.27 1.68
N GLU A 49 12.65 -26.39 0.46
CA GLU A 49 12.81 -27.56 -0.40
C GLU A 49 14.29 -27.82 -0.73
N GLU A 50 15.03 -26.79 -1.14
CA GLU A 50 16.47 -26.90 -1.44
C GLU A 50 17.27 -27.34 -0.22
N LEU A 51 16.95 -26.82 0.98
CA LEU A 51 17.62 -27.21 2.21
C LEU A 51 17.32 -28.68 2.57
N ILE A 52 16.06 -29.12 2.47
CA ILE A 52 15.66 -30.50 2.73
C ILE A 52 16.44 -31.46 1.82
N GLU A 53 16.46 -31.19 0.51
CA GLU A 53 17.19 -32.03 -0.45
C GLU A 53 18.70 -32.05 -0.16
N SER A 54 19.30 -30.91 0.14
CA SER A 54 20.72 -30.81 0.52
C SER A 54 21.04 -31.60 1.79
N LEU A 55 20.14 -31.59 2.77
CA LEU A 55 20.32 -32.37 4.01
C LEU A 55 20.15 -33.87 3.76
N LYS A 56 19.19 -34.27 2.90
CA LYS A 56 19.03 -35.68 2.52
C LYS A 56 20.30 -36.24 1.87
N ASP A 57 20.85 -35.49 0.92
CA ASP A 57 22.11 -35.90 0.25
C ASP A 57 23.28 -36.03 1.25
N ASP A 58 23.47 -35.04 2.12
CA ASP A 58 24.48 -35.06 3.15
C ASP A 58 24.32 -36.26 4.11
N TYR A 59 23.08 -36.56 4.51
CA TYR A 59 22.80 -37.68 5.43
C TYR A 59 22.99 -39.04 4.77
N ILE A 60 22.67 -39.16 3.47
CA ILE A 60 22.99 -40.37 2.68
C ILE A 60 24.52 -40.58 2.60
N VAL A 61 25.27 -39.51 2.37
CA VAL A 61 26.76 -39.58 2.36
C VAL A 61 27.28 -40.03 3.72
N ARG A 62 26.72 -39.54 4.82
CA ARG A 62 27.13 -40.02 6.18
C ARG A 62 26.76 -41.47 6.42
N ALA A 63 25.58 -41.93 5.98
CA ALA A 63 25.18 -43.32 6.07
C ALA A 63 26.16 -44.22 5.30
N LYS A 64 26.55 -43.86 4.08
CA LYS A 64 27.55 -44.56 3.28
C LYS A 64 28.94 -44.58 3.95
N ALA A 65 29.35 -43.46 4.54
CA ALA A 65 30.62 -43.36 5.26
C ALA A 65 30.64 -44.26 6.51
N VAL A 66 29.55 -44.29 7.28
CA VAL A 66 29.41 -45.21 8.42
C VAL A 66 29.42 -46.66 7.95
N SER A 67 28.71 -47.00 6.86
CA SER A 67 28.70 -48.32 6.24
C SER A 67 30.14 -48.78 5.88
N TYR A 68 30.89 -47.91 5.20
CA TYR A 68 32.29 -48.18 4.86
C TYR A 68 33.19 -48.43 6.10
N ILE A 69 32.96 -47.64 7.18
CA ILE A 69 33.73 -47.83 8.44
C ILE A 69 33.42 -49.18 9.08
N VAL A 70 32.13 -49.58 9.11
CA VAL A 70 31.69 -50.86 9.68
C VAL A 70 32.22 -52.03 8.85
N ASP A 71 32.14 -51.94 7.52
CA ASP A 71 32.70 -52.98 6.62
C ASP A 71 34.22 -53.10 6.76
N ALA A 72 34.96 -51.99 6.92
CA ALA A 72 36.40 -51.99 7.11
C ALA A 72 36.84 -52.50 8.50
N LYS A 73 35.92 -52.47 9.50
CA LYS A 73 36.17 -52.89 10.88
C LYS A 73 35.02 -53.72 11.42
N PRO A 74 34.84 -54.99 11.04
CA PRO A 74 33.64 -55.78 11.41
C PRO A 74 33.47 -55.97 12.94
N GLN A 75 34.56 -55.87 13.73
CA GLN A 75 34.48 -55.94 15.19
C GLN A 75 33.64 -54.80 15.81
N VAL A 76 33.43 -53.69 15.07
CA VAL A 76 32.68 -52.53 15.53
C VAL A 76 31.15 -52.80 15.49
N GLU A 77 30.71 -53.74 14.68
CA GLU A 77 29.30 -54.07 14.50
C GLU A 77 28.57 -54.33 15.82
N ASN A 78 29.23 -55.02 16.76
CA ASN A 78 28.66 -55.41 18.06
C ASN A 78 29.20 -54.54 19.23
N ASP A 79 29.94 -53.46 18.94
CA ASP A 79 30.52 -52.60 19.96
C ASP A 79 29.74 -51.26 20.02
N VAL A 80 28.83 -51.18 20.98
CA VAL A 80 27.97 -49.96 21.18
C VAL A 80 28.83 -48.73 21.47
N GLU A 81 29.91 -48.85 22.27
CA GLU A 81 30.73 -47.69 22.64
C GLU A 81 31.52 -47.16 21.41
N GLU A 82 32.00 -48.07 20.56
CA GLU A 82 32.70 -47.68 19.35
C GLU A 82 31.74 -47.09 18.31
N LEU A 83 30.54 -47.66 18.18
CA LEU A 83 29.47 -47.05 17.32
C LEU A 83 29.07 -45.66 17.82
N GLN A 84 29.03 -45.40 19.13
CA GLN A 84 28.80 -44.07 19.67
C GLN A 84 29.94 -43.09 19.36
N LYS A 85 31.22 -43.55 19.37
CA LYS A 85 32.34 -42.72 18.93
C LYS A 85 32.26 -42.39 17.45
N ILE A 86 31.91 -43.37 16.61
CA ILE A 86 31.68 -43.18 15.18
C ILE A 86 30.52 -42.19 14.93
N ALA A 87 29.42 -42.31 15.68
CA ALA A 87 28.33 -41.37 15.59
C ALA A 87 28.79 -39.93 15.85
N LYS A 88 29.57 -39.70 16.91
CA LYS A 88 30.16 -38.39 17.20
C LYS A 88 31.10 -37.90 16.09
N LEU A 89 31.96 -38.78 15.57
CA LEU A 89 32.89 -38.44 14.49
C LEU A 89 32.15 -38.00 13.22
N MET A 90 31.08 -38.70 12.89
CA MET A 90 30.25 -38.43 11.71
C MET A 90 29.21 -37.35 11.94
N SER A 91 29.19 -36.78 13.16
CA SER A 91 28.17 -35.77 13.55
C SER A 91 26.72 -36.24 13.29
N VAL A 92 26.44 -37.50 13.68
CA VAL A 92 25.09 -38.09 13.68
C VAL A 92 24.68 -38.40 15.12
N ASP A 93 23.37 -38.36 15.39
CA ASP A 93 22.82 -38.64 16.72
C ASP A 93 22.72 -40.15 17.00
N GLU A 94 22.34 -40.92 15.97
CA GLU A 94 22.04 -42.32 16.08
C GLU A 94 22.63 -43.12 14.90
N ILE A 95 23.10 -44.34 15.16
CA ILE A 95 23.48 -45.34 14.14
C ILE A 95 22.69 -46.60 14.46
N HIS A 96 22.03 -47.18 13.48
CA HIS A 96 21.33 -48.44 13.54
C HIS A 96 21.83 -49.37 12.43
N LEU A 97 22.10 -50.61 12.81
CA LEU A 97 22.51 -51.66 11.90
C LEU A 97 21.37 -52.67 11.80
N PHE A 98 20.87 -52.88 10.58
CA PHE A 98 19.78 -53.77 10.29
C PHE A 98 20.28 -55.02 9.57
N ASP A 99 19.68 -56.15 9.88
CA ASP A 99 19.86 -57.34 9.09
C ASP A 99 19.08 -57.31 7.75
N GLU A 100 19.22 -58.33 6.94
CA GLU A 100 18.55 -58.48 5.65
C GLU A 100 17.00 -58.54 5.79
N THR A 101 16.44 -58.82 6.98
CA THR A 101 15.03 -58.84 7.26
C THR A 101 14.45 -57.46 7.64
N GLY A 102 15.32 -56.49 7.83
CA GLY A 102 14.96 -55.14 8.27
C GLY A 102 14.75 -55.01 9.77
N CYS A 103 15.40 -55.90 10.57
CA CYS A 103 15.44 -55.83 12.02
C CYS A 103 16.71 -55.18 12.52
N ILE A 104 16.63 -54.24 13.50
CA ILE A 104 17.80 -53.64 14.15
C ILE A 104 18.45 -54.69 15.03
N THR A 105 19.65 -55.14 14.63
CA THR A 105 20.46 -56.11 15.38
C THR A 105 21.49 -55.46 16.26
N SER A 106 21.99 -54.27 15.88
CA SER A 106 22.99 -53.53 16.60
C SER A 106 22.89 -52.02 16.32
N GLY A 107 23.69 -51.20 17.00
CA GLY A 107 23.69 -49.74 16.80
C GLY A 107 24.23 -48.97 18.00
N SER A 108 24.30 -47.66 17.88
CA SER A 108 24.73 -46.76 18.94
C SER A 108 23.71 -46.58 20.08
N VAL A 109 22.46 -47.03 19.86
CA VAL A 109 21.35 -46.85 20.79
C VAL A 109 20.66 -48.20 21.10
N PRO A 110 21.06 -48.92 22.14
CA PRO A 110 20.61 -50.29 22.45
C PRO A 110 19.11 -50.44 22.65
N LYS A 111 18.39 -49.41 23.08
CA LYS A 111 16.96 -49.47 23.33
C LYS A 111 16.10 -49.74 22.07
N TYR A 112 16.67 -49.61 20.87
CA TYR A 112 15.97 -49.86 19.60
C TYR A 112 16.27 -51.28 19.04
N PHE A 113 17.15 -52.04 19.67
CA PHE A 113 17.41 -53.41 19.20
C PHE A 113 16.14 -54.25 19.17
N GLY A 114 15.91 -55.00 18.08
CA GLY A 114 14.70 -55.76 17.83
C GLY A 114 13.55 -54.98 17.16
N TYR A 115 13.68 -53.68 16.98
CA TYR A 115 12.73 -52.94 16.14
C TYR A 115 12.94 -53.29 14.67
N SER A 116 11.86 -53.35 13.90
CA SER A 116 11.92 -53.70 12.48
C SER A 116 11.14 -52.66 11.66
N PHE A 117 11.18 -52.80 10.36
CA PHE A 117 10.37 -51.95 9.46
C PHE A 117 8.85 -52.13 9.64
N ASP A 118 8.40 -53.11 10.46
CA ASP A 118 7.02 -53.27 10.86
C ASP A 118 6.64 -52.63 12.21
N SER A 119 7.64 -52.06 12.91
CA SER A 119 7.46 -51.51 14.28
C SER A 119 6.74 -50.18 14.35
N GLY A 120 6.42 -49.56 13.21
CA GLY A 120 5.66 -48.30 13.16
C GLY A 120 5.67 -47.65 11.78
N THR A 121 4.85 -46.62 11.63
CA THR A 121 4.68 -45.92 10.35
C THR A 121 5.98 -45.30 9.85
N GLN A 122 6.75 -44.68 10.76
CA GLN A 122 8.04 -44.09 10.43
C GLN A 122 9.05 -45.14 9.91
N MET A 123 9.13 -46.30 10.57
CA MET A 123 10.03 -47.38 10.17
C MET A 123 9.58 -48.04 8.84
N SER A 124 8.29 -48.15 8.61
CA SER A 124 7.73 -48.76 7.39
C SER A 124 8.07 -48.02 6.09
N TYR A 125 8.47 -46.76 6.17
CA TYR A 125 9.00 -45.97 5.04
C TYR A 125 10.15 -46.68 4.33
N PHE A 126 10.99 -47.41 5.07
CA PHE A 126 12.17 -48.06 4.56
C PHE A 126 11.97 -49.48 4.03
N LYS A 127 10.75 -49.99 4.02
CA LYS A 127 10.42 -51.31 3.46
C LYS A 127 10.90 -51.57 2.03
N PRO A 128 10.92 -50.59 1.10
CA PRO A 128 11.50 -50.79 -0.24
C PRO A 128 12.94 -51.28 -0.24
N MET A 129 13.74 -50.96 0.81
CA MET A 129 15.11 -51.42 0.95
C MET A 129 15.22 -52.96 0.95
N LEU A 130 14.20 -53.69 1.43
CA LEU A 130 14.19 -55.14 1.46
C LEU A 130 14.08 -55.79 0.06
N THR A 131 13.58 -55.02 -0.91
CA THR A 131 13.35 -55.54 -2.28
C THR A 131 14.43 -55.11 -3.27
N ASP A 132 15.12 -54.00 -2.96
CA ASP A 132 16.15 -53.44 -3.85
C ASP A 132 17.39 -53.04 -3.03
N LYS A 133 18.45 -53.79 -3.17
CA LYS A 133 19.72 -53.56 -2.46
C LYS A 133 20.53 -52.37 -3.05
N SER A 134 20.14 -51.81 -4.19
CA SER A 134 20.77 -50.66 -4.78
C SER A 134 20.25 -49.33 -4.24
N LEU A 135 19.10 -49.36 -3.53
CA LEU A 135 18.50 -48.17 -2.99
C LEU A 135 19.32 -47.53 -1.89
N THR A 136 19.28 -46.21 -1.88
CA THR A 136 19.59 -45.38 -0.72
C THR A 136 18.40 -44.51 -0.45
N MET A 137 17.96 -44.39 0.79
CA MET A 137 16.76 -43.64 1.15
C MET A 137 17.06 -42.69 2.30
N CYS A 138 16.45 -41.49 2.23
CA CYS A 138 16.39 -40.58 3.35
C CYS A 138 14.96 -40.09 3.47
N GLN A 139 14.39 -40.13 4.67
CA GLN A 139 13.02 -39.63 4.92
C GLN A 139 13.06 -38.18 5.32
N ASP A 140 11.93 -37.50 5.14
CA ASP A 140 11.70 -36.16 5.66
C ASP A 140 11.65 -36.14 7.20
N VAL A 141 11.67 -34.95 7.78
CA VAL A 141 11.54 -34.80 9.24
C VAL A 141 10.28 -35.50 9.71
N THR A 142 10.46 -36.53 10.50
CA THR A 142 9.37 -37.38 10.99
C THR A 142 9.57 -37.68 12.47
N PRO A 143 8.50 -37.70 13.29
CA PRO A 143 8.60 -38.19 14.66
C PRO A 143 9.10 -39.63 14.69
N ASN A 144 10.16 -39.93 15.45
CA ASN A 144 10.66 -41.29 15.59
C ASN A 144 9.63 -42.19 16.32
N THR A 145 9.61 -43.47 15.98
CA THR A 145 8.63 -44.45 16.49
C THR A 145 8.62 -44.58 18.01
N SER A 146 9.74 -44.38 18.66
CA SER A 146 9.87 -44.65 20.10
C SER A 146 9.59 -43.46 21.00
N GLU A 147 10.05 -42.27 20.63
CA GLU A 147 10.06 -41.08 21.52
C GLU A 147 9.28 -39.89 20.93
N GLY A 148 8.80 -39.97 19.69
CA GLY A 148 8.14 -38.86 19.01
C GLY A 148 9.06 -37.68 18.72
N LYS A 149 10.39 -37.85 18.78
CA LYS A 149 11.35 -36.80 18.45
C LYS A 149 11.41 -36.58 16.94
N ALA A 150 11.44 -35.33 16.53
CA ALA A 150 11.65 -34.96 15.13
C ALA A 150 13.08 -35.37 14.69
N MET A 151 13.14 -36.31 13.76
CA MET A 151 14.40 -36.89 13.26
C MET A 151 14.33 -37.01 11.73
N MET A 152 15.47 -37.05 11.11
CA MET A 152 15.66 -37.53 9.74
C MET A 152 16.53 -38.75 9.76
N TYR A 153 16.16 -39.78 9.02
CA TYR A 153 16.93 -41.03 8.94
C TYR A 153 17.32 -41.30 7.49
N ALA A 154 18.62 -41.53 7.26
CA ALA A 154 19.13 -41.97 5.98
C ALA A 154 19.67 -43.40 6.11
N ILE A 155 19.39 -44.25 5.14
CA ILE A 155 19.76 -45.68 5.14
C ILE A 155 20.40 -46.07 3.81
N THR A 156 21.36 -46.97 3.88
CA THR A 156 22.05 -47.59 2.74
C THR A 156 22.35 -49.03 3.02
N TRP A 157 22.47 -49.86 1.98
CA TRP A 157 23.08 -51.16 2.10
C TRP A 157 24.61 -51.04 2.21
N ASN A 158 25.23 -51.98 2.90
CA ASN A 158 26.69 -52.16 2.86
C ASN A 158 27.10 -52.74 1.48
N GLU A 159 28.42 -52.72 1.19
CA GLU A 159 28.94 -53.16 -0.11
C GLU A 159 28.62 -54.63 -0.40
N ALA A 160 28.63 -55.50 0.62
CA ALA A 160 28.31 -56.91 0.51
C ALA A 160 26.76 -57.19 0.36
N GLY A 161 25.91 -56.22 0.62
CA GLY A 161 24.44 -56.38 0.61
C GLY A 161 23.92 -57.32 1.71
N THR A 162 24.65 -57.47 2.82
CA THR A 162 24.31 -58.33 3.97
C THR A 162 23.74 -57.56 5.16
N MET A 163 23.86 -56.22 5.16
CA MET A 163 23.47 -55.39 6.27
C MET A 163 23.07 -54.04 5.76
N MET A 164 22.08 -53.40 6.37
CA MET A 164 21.74 -52.02 6.13
C MET A 164 22.21 -51.13 7.26
N VAL A 165 22.79 -49.99 6.92
CA VAL A 165 23.29 -48.97 7.85
C VAL A 165 22.40 -47.74 7.77
N GLN A 166 21.79 -47.40 8.89
CA GLN A 166 20.95 -46.21 9.01
C GLN A 166 21.60 -45.22 9.97
N VAL A 167 21.63 -43.96 9.61
CA VAL A 167 22.01 -42.86 10.48
C VAL A 167 20.80 -42.01 10.78
N GLY A 168 20.65 -41.59 12.04
CA GLY A 168 19.59 -40.70 12.49
C GLY A 168 20.17 -39.35 12.94
N LEU A 169 19.59 -38.27 12.49
CA LEU A 169 20.00 -36.94 12.85
C LEU A 169 18.77 -36.09 13.25
N LYS A 170 19.00 -35.25 14.26
CA LYS A 170 18.09 -34.20 14.61
C LYS A 170 18.36 -33.00 13.69
N PRO A 171 17.46 -32.62 12.80
CA PRO A 171 17.73 -31.60 11.78
C PRO A 171 17.61 -30.19 12.38
N GLN A 172 18.50 -29.85 13.34
CA GLN A 172 18.41 -28.61 14.10
C GLN A 172 18.45 -27.38 13.20
N ARG A 173 19.32 -27.39 12.18
CA ARG A 173 19.43 -26.30 11.21
C ARG A 173 18.12 -26.08 10.46
N LEU A 174 17.48 -27.15 9.97
CA LEU A 174 16.20 -27.09 9.28
C LEU A 174 15.09 -26.59 10.21
N LEU A 175 15.05 -27.11 11.45
CA LEU A 175 14.05 -26.68 12.43
C LEU A 175 14.20 -25.21 12.83
N ASP A 176 15.42 -24.70 12.89
CA ASP A 176 15.69 -23.29 13.18
C ASP A 176 15.30 -22.40 11.99
N GLU A 177 15.55 -22.83 10.75
CA GLU A 177 15.19 -22.13 9.53
C GLU A 177 13.66 -22.12 9.33
N LEU A 178 12.96 -23.22 9.55
CA LEU A 178 11.51 -23.31 9.55
C LEU A 178 10.86 -22.32 10.52
N LYS A 179 11.46 -22.15 11.71
CA LYS A 179 10.97 -21.16 12.69
C LYS A 179 11.19 -19.73 12.24
N GLN A 180 12.32 -19.43 11.59
CA GLN A 180 12.61 -18.09 11.09
C GLN A 180 11.73 -17.73 9.89
N ASN A 181 11.44 -18.71 9.05
CA ASN A 181 10.59 -18.57 7.85
C ASN A 181 9.10 -18.75 8.15
N GLU A 182 8.73 -18.96 9.41
CA GLU A 182 7.33 -19.04 9.81
C GLU A 182 6.58 -17.77 9.35
N ILE A 183 5.47 -17.98 8.63
CA ILE A 183 4.68 -16.90 8.03
C ILE A 183 4.34 -15.83 9.05
N SER A 184 4.03 -16.24 10.28
CA SER A 184 3.75 -15.34 11.41
C SER A 184 4.89 -14.37 11.68
N THR A 185 6.14 -14.85 11.65
CA THR A 185 7.35 -14.06 11.89
C THR A 185 7.62 -13.13 10.70
N VAL A 186 7.61 -13.69 9.50
CA VAL A 186 7.88 -12.94 8.26
C VAL A 186 6.90 -11.78 8.07
N VAL A 187 5.62 -12.03 8.31
CA VAL A 187 4.56 -11.03 8.11
C VAL A 187 4.58 -9.96 9.20
N SER A 188 4.81 -10.35 10.47
CA SER A 188 4.86 -9.37 11.58
C SER A 188 6.01 -8.39 11.46
N ASP A 189 7.11 -8.81 10.84
CA ASP A 189 8.30 -7.97 10.67
C ASP A 189 8.28 -7.16 9.36
N MET A 190 7.26 -7.35 8.52
CA MET A 190 7.13 -6.57 7.29
C MET A 190 6.76 -5.11 7.57
N PRO A 191 7.51 -4.14 7.00
CA PRO A 191 7.17 -2.74 7.14
C PRO A 191 5.87 -2.43 6.39
N VAL A 192 4.85 -2.04 7.13
CA VAL A 192 3.57 -1.54 6.59
C VAL A 192 3.40 -0.07 6.96
N TYR A 193 2.66 0.68 6.13
CA TYR A 193 2.35 2.07 6.44
C TYR A 193 1.30 2.16 7.55
N LYS A 194 1.36 3.24 8.32
CA LYS A 194 0.36 3.51 9.36
C LYS A 194 -1.06 3.45 8.78
N GLY A 195 -1.95 2.70 9.45
CA GLY A 195 -3.32 2.48 8.97
C GLY A 195 -3.47 1.40 7.90
N MET A 196 -2.39 0.63 7.62
CA MET A 196 -2.44 -0.60 6.83
C MET A 196 -2.24 -1.80 7.73
N GLU A 197 -2.98 -2.87 7.43
CA GLU A 197 -2.76 -4.19 8.02
C GLU A 197 -2.63 -5.22 6.92
N LEU A 198 -1.72 -6.16 7.13
CA LEU A 198 -1.43 -7.25 6.22
C LEU A 198 -1.86 -8.57 6.85
N TYR A 199 -2.49 -9.42 6.05
CA TYR A 199 -2.93 -10.76 6.45
C TYR A 199 -2.48 -11.76 5.40
N VAL A 200 -1.96 -12.89 5.87
CA VAL A 200 -1.67 -14.07 5.06
C VAL A 200 -2.43 -15.24 5.65
N ALA A 201 -3.29 -15.85 4.87
CA ALA A 201 -4.06 -17.01 5.27
C ALA A 201 -3.78 -18.19 4.33
N ASP A 202 -4.01 -19.38 4.83
CA ASP A 202 -4.02 -20.60 4.07
C ASP A 202 -5.18 -20.58 3.05
N ALA A 203 -4.93 -20.99 1.83
CA ALA A 203 -5.93 -20.88 0.75
C ALA A 203 -7.13 -21.81 0.92
N ASP A 204 -6.94 -22.96 1.54
CA ASP A 204 -8.00 -23.97 1.69
C ASP A 204 -8.85 -23.74 2.93
N THR A 205 -8.20 -23.41 4.05
CA THR A 205 -8.86 -23.26 5.35
C THR A 205 -9.24 -21.84 5.68
N GLU A 206 -8.71 -20.84 4.95
CA GLU A 206 -8.85 -19.41 5.20
C GLU A 206 -8.34 -18.99 6.59
N LEU A 207 -7.57 -19.87 7.25
CA LEU A 207 -6.99 -19.61 8.56
C LEU A 207 -5.78 -18.70 8.44
N VAL A 208 -5.77 -17.57 9.17
CA VAL A 208 -4.67 -16.60 9.19
C VAL A 208 -3.44 -17.23 9.82
N LYS A 209 -2.40 -17.41 9.03
CA LYS A 209 -1.07 -17.93 9.42
C LYS A 209 -0.12 -16.80 9.82
N GLY A 210 -0.33 -15.59 9.30
CA GLY A 210 0.48 -14.41 9.61
C GLY A 210 -0.30 -13.13 9.45
N ALA A 211 -0.07 -12.19 10.35
CA ALA A 211 -0.65 -10.85 10.30
C ALA A 211 0.30 -9.83 10.94
N THR A 212 0.22 -8.57 10.52
CA THR A 212 0.93 -7.47 11.19
C THR A 212 0.44 -7.24 12.62
N ASP A 213 -0.84 -7.50 12.88
CA ASP A 213 -1.40 -7.60 14.22
C ASP A 213 -1.46 -9.08 14.63
N ARG A 214 -0.59 -9.50 15.53
CA ARG A 214 -0.46 -10.90 15.96
C ARG A 214 -1.73 -11.47 16.61
N ASP A 215 -2.60 -10.62 17.17
CA ASP A 215 -3.86 -11.05 17.79
C ASP A 215 -4.89 -11.57 16.77
N LYS A 216 -4.62 -11.39 15.49
CA LYS A 216 -5.44 -11.88 14.37
C LYS A 216 -5.03 -13.28 13.89
N ILE A 217 -3.84 -13.76 14.24
CA ILE A 217 -3.34 -15.08 13.85
C ILE A 217 -4.22 -16.17 14.46
N GLY A 218 -4.52 -17.20 13.69
CA GLY A 218 -5.39 -18.30 14.09
C GLY A 218 -6.89 -18.04 13.95
N LYS A 219 -7.31 -16.84 13.52
CA LYS A 219 -8.70 -16.53 13.15
C LYS A 219 -8.92 -16.81 11.67
N THR A 220 -10.17 -17.01 11.26
CA THR A 220 -10.50 -17.14 9.85
C THR A 220 -10.74 -15.77 9.20
N PHE A 221 -10.63 -15.68 7.87
CA PHE A 221 -11.00 -14.48 7.15
C PHE A 221 -12.45 -14.07 7.40
N HIS A 222 -13.34 -15.05 7.52
CA HIS A 222 -14.74 -14.80 7.87
C HIS A 222 -14.87 -14.11 9.24
N ASP A 223 -14.15 -14.56 10.28
CA ASP A 223 -14.21 -13.98 11.62
C ASP A 223 -13.68 -12.54 11.67
N LEU A 224 -12.80 -12.20 10.72
CA LEU A 224 -12.22 -10.87 10.60
C LEU A 224 -13.01 -9.94 9.66
N GLY A 225 -14.11 -10.42 9.07
CA GLY A 225 -14.89 -9.67 8.10
C GLY A 225 -14.16 -9.42 6.77
N LEU A 226 -13.15 -10.24 6.47
CA LEU A 226 -12.40 -10.21 5.21
C LEU A 226 -13.15 -11.01 4.13
N PRO A 227 -12.99 -10.66 2.83
CA PRO A 227 -13.63 -11.40 1.75
C PRO A 227 -13.12 -12.84 1.65
N THR A 228 -14.04 -13.79 1.47
CA THR A 228 -13.73 -15.23 1.34
C THR A 228 -14.00 -15.77 -0.07
N ASP A 229 -14.80 -15.07 -0.88
CA ASP A 229 -15.20 -15.43 -2.24
C ASP A 229 -14.19 -15.01 -3.32
N ILE A 230 -12.92 -15.20 -3.06
CA ILE A 230 -11.84 -14.79 -3.97
C ILE A 230 -11.38 -15.96 -4.83
N LYS A 231 -11.49 -15.78 -6.14
CA LYS A 231 -10.94 -16.74 -7.11
C LYS A 231 -9.44 -16.58 -7.22
N GLU A 232 -8.77 -17.69 -7.47
CA GLU A 232 -7.34 -17.69 -7.78
C GLU A 232 -7.06 -16.79 -9.00
N SER A 233 -6.12 -15.89 -8.85
CA SER A 233 -5.76 -14.92 -9.89
C SER A 233 -4.47 -14.18 -9.55
N ASP A 234 -3.66 -13.90 -10.57
CA ASP A 234 -2.48 -13.02 -10.46
C ASP A 234 -2.85 -11.55 -10.25
N LYS A 235 -4.10 -11.16 -10.50
CA LYS A 235 -4.55 -9.78 -10.33
C LYS A 235 -5.29 -9.62 -9.01
N PRO A 236 -4.88 -8.65 -8.19
CA PRO A 236 -5.57 -8.38 -6.93
C PRO A 236 -6.98 -7.84 -7.17
N THR A 237 -7.89 -8.27 -6.32
CA THR A 237 -9.28 -7.80 -6.26
C THR A 237 -9.41 -6.74 -5.18
N VAL A 238 -10.18 -5.68 -5.45
CA VAL A 238 -10.46 -4.61 -4.49
C VAL A 238 -11.88 -4.76 -3.97
N ARG A 239 -12.05 -4.74 -2.65
CA ARG A 239 -13.33 -4.75 -1.95
C ARG A 239 -13.38 -3.61 -0.93
N GLN A 240 -14.55 -3.06 -0.72
CA GLN A 240 -14.82 -2.20 0.43
C GLN A 240 -15.44 -3.07 1.52
N ILE A 241 -14.86 -3.05 2.69
CA ILE A 241 -15.28 -3.85 3.84
C ILE A 241 -15.43 -2.96 5.06
N SER A 242 -16.08 -3.46 6.10
CA SER A 242 -16.12 -2.83 7.41
C SER A 242 -15.42 -3.76 8.40
N VAL A 243 -14.37 -3.28 9.00
CA VAL A 243 -13.63 -4.00 10.06
C VAL A 243 -13.76 -3.16 11.33
N ASN A 244 -14.28 -3.74 12.42
CA ASN A 244 -14.52 -3.06 13.69
C ASN A 244 -15.28 -1.71 13.53
N ASP A 245 -16.38 -1.72 12.77
CA ASP A 245 -17.21 -0.54 12.42
C ASP A 245 -16.49 0.58 11.65
N SER A 246 -15.23 0.39 11.30
CA SER A 246 -14.48 1.30 10.43
C SER A 246 -14.54 0.83 8.98
N GLY A 247 -14.87 1.74 8.08
CA GLY A 247 -14.84 1.45 6.65
C GLY A 247 -13.40 1.32 6.16
N CYS A 248 -13.01 0.12 5.72
CA CYS A 248 -11.69 -0.18 5.19
C CYS A 248 -11.75 -0.53 3.71
N ARG A 249 -10.66 -0.26 2.99
CA ARG A 249 -10.44 -0.81 1.68
C ARG A 249 -9.57 -2.05 1.82
N CYS A 250 -10.02 -3.16 1.28
CA CYS A 250 -9.28 -4.41 1.21
C CYS A 250 -8.81 -4.65 -0.23
N VAL A 251 -7.52 -4.89 -0.41
CA VAL A 251 -6.92 -5.37 -1.65
C VAL A 251 -6.42 -6.77 -1.38
N ILE A 252 -6.94 -7.75 -2.11
CA ILE A 252 -6.77 -9.17 -1.81
C ILE A 252 -6.40 -9.93 -3.06
N ARG A 253 -5.50 -10.90 -2.94
CA ARG A 253 -5.11 -11.83 -3.98
C ARG A 253 -5.05 -13.24 -3.42
N ARG A 254 -5.63 -14.20 -4.14
CA ARG A 254 -5.54 -15.62 -3.88
C ARG A 254 -4.55 -16.26 -4.84
N GLY A 255 -3.53 -16.89 -4.32
CA GLY A 255 -2.65 -17.81 -5.02
C GLY A 255 -3.07 -19.26 -4.77
N ASP A 256 -2.22 -20.21 -5.13
CA ASP A 256 -2.42 -21.64 -4.93
C ASP A 256 -2.47 -22.02 -3.44
N LYS A 257 -1.41 -21.71 -2.69
CA LYS A 257 -1.26 -22.06 -1.27
C LYS A 257 -1.79 -21.00 -0.29
N TYR A 258 -1.78 -19.73 -0.68
CA TYR A 258 -2.02 -18.61 0.23
C TYR A 258 -3.00 -17.59 -0.32
N ILE A 259 -3.78 -17.01 0.60
CA ILE A 259 -4.55 -15.80 0.35
C ILE A 259 -3.86 -14.66 1.11
N VAL A 260 -3.56 -13.58 0.40
CA VAL A 260 -2.94 -12.38 0.99
C VAL A 260 -3.90 -11.20 0.86
N ALA A 261 -4.17 -10.55 1.97
CA ALA A 261 -5.04 -9.37 2.04
C ALA A 261 -4.32 -8.20 2.70
N VAL A 262 -4.49 -7.02 2.13
CA VAL A 262 -4.04 -5.74 2.69
C VAL A 262 -5.27 -4.89 2.94
N THR A 263 -5.51 -4.51 4.19
CA THR A 263 -6.56 -3.57 4.55
C THR A 263 -5.97 -2.19 4.78
N ILE A 264 -6.73 -1.16 4.40
CA ILE A 264 -6.35 0.23 4.55
C ILE A 264 -7.52 0.98 5.19
N ASP A 265 -7.27 1.57 6.34
CA ASP A 265 -8.26 2.38 7.03
C ASP A 265 -8.54 3.68 6.25
N LYS A 266 -9.80 3.93 5.96
CA LYS A 266 -10.24 5.17 5.31
C LYS A 266 -9.95 6.42 6.14
N SER A 267 -9.95 6.32 7.46
CA SER A 267 -9.74 7.47 8.35
C SER A 267 -8.37 8.12 8.10
N PHE A 268 -7.35 7.32 7.81
CA PHE A 268 -6.01 7.81 7.49
C PHE A 268 -5.97 8.72 6.26
N TYR A 269 -6.68 8.34 5.18
CA TYR A 269 -6.78 9.16 3.97
C TYR A 269 -7.70 10.36 4.15
N MET A 270 -8.79 10.20 4.92
CA MET A 270 -9.74 11.29 5.16
C MET A 270 -9.09 12.47 5.89
N THR A 271 -8.27 12.23 6.90
CA THR A 271 -7.60 13.29 7.65
C THR A 271 -6.72 14.15 6.75
N ASN A 272 -5.87 13.52 5.94
CA ASN A 272 -5.00 14.24 5.00
C ASN A 272 -5.79 14.98 3.91
N SER A 273 -6.86 14.40 3.41
CA SER A 273 -7.74 15.02 2.41
C SER A 273 -8.48 16.23 2.97
N VAL A 274 -8.96 16.17 4.21
CA VAL A 274 -9.63 17.30 4.87
C VAL A 274 -8.65 18.47 5.06
N VAL A 275 -7.42 18.21 5.50
CA VAL A 275 -6.39 19.26 5.64
C VAL A 275 -6.08 19.90 4.29
N ALA A 276 -5.91 19.11 3.23
CA ALA A 276 -5.67 19.64 1.88
C ALA A 276 -6.83 20.52 1.38
N LEU A 277 -8.07 20.06 1.54
CA LEU A 277 -9.28 20.82 1.19
C LEU A 277 -9.39 22.15 1.97
N LEU A 278 -9.05 22.15 3.26
CA LEU A 278 -9.03 23.37 4.08
C LEU A 278 -8.00 24.37 3.57
N VAL A 279 -6.79 23.94 3.24
CA VAL A 279 -5.72 24.80 2.74
C VAL A 279 -6.13 25.46 1.41
N VAL A 280 -6.65 24.66 0.47
CA VAL A 280 -7.11 25.20 -0.82
C VAL A 280 -8.34 26.09 -0.65
N GLY A 281 -9.29 25.73 0.22
CA GLY A 281 -10.42 26.56 0.55
C GLY A 281 -10.01 27.95 1.07
N ILE A 282 -9.07 28.01 1.99
CA ILE A 282 -8.51 29.28 2.51
C ILE A 282 -7.86 30.08 1.37
N TYR A 283 -7.04 29.42 0.53
CA TYR A 283 -6.42 30.07 -0.62
C TYR A 283 -7.43 30.67 -1.59
N LEU A 284 -8.49 29.94 -1.94
CA LEU A 284 -9.55 30.41 -2.83
C LEU A 284 -10.33 31.59 -2.23
N ILE A 285 -10.58 31.59 -0.93
CA ILE A 285 -11.21 32.71 -0.23
C ILE A 285 -10.34 33.95 -0.29
N LEU A 286 -9.03 33.83 0.02
CA LEU A 286 -8.10 34.94 -0.03
C LEU A 286 -7.96 35.51 -1.45
N ALA A 287 -7.84 34.64 -2.46
CA ALA A 287 -7.82 35.05 -3.86
C ALA A 287 -9.09 35.80 -4.27
N SER A 288 -10.25 35.31 -3.87
CA SER A 288 -11.54 35.96 -4.14
C SER A 288 -11.63 37.35 -3.48
N CYS A 289 -11.20 37.46 -2.22
CA CYS A 289 -11.14 38.76 -1.52
C CYS A 289 -10.20 39.74 -2.23
N CYS A 290 -9.04 39.28 -2.69
CA CYS A 290 -8.08 40.10 -3.42
C CYS A 290 -8.66 40.62 -4.75
N ILE A 291 -9.32 39.74 -5.52
CA ILE A 291 -10.00 40.11 -6.77
C ILE A 291 -11.10 41.13 -6.51
N MET A 292 -11.95 40.93 -5.48
CA MET A 292 -13.02 41.88 -5.13
C MET A 292 -12.45 43.24 -4.71
N TYR A 293 -11.36 43.27 -3.95
CA TYR A 293 -10.65 44.48 -3.56
C TYR A 293 -10.14 45.23 -4.80
N MET A 294 -9.44 44.55 -5.71
CA MET A 294 -8.97 45.14 -6.96
C MET A 294 -10.10 45.71 -7.83
N PHE A 295 -11.17 44.91 -7.96
CA PHE A 295 -12.36 45.35 -8.73
C PHE A 295 -13.00 46.60 -8.10
N SER A 296 -13.15 46.62 -6.78
CA SER A 296 -13.69 47.81 -6.06
C SER A 296 -12.80 49.01 -6.26
N LYS A 297 -11.45 48.87 -6.22
CA LYS A 297 -10.53 49.95 -6.49
C LYS A 297 -10.64 50.50 -7.91
N ILE A 298 -10.67 49.63 -8.91
CA ILE A 298 -10.85 50.00 -10.33
C ILE A 298 -12.18 50.74 -10.53
N MET A 299 -13.27 50.27 -9.94
CA MET A 299 -14.57 50.91 -10.04
C MET A 299 -14.57 52.28 -9.39
N LYS A 300 -13.95 52.43 -8.25
CA LYS A 300 -13.79 53.71 -7.56
C LYS A 300 -12.99 54.71 -8.40
N GLU A 301 -11.84 54.31 -8.94
CA GLU A 301 -11.02 55.15 -9.83
C GLU A 301 -11.78 55.56 -11.09
N LYS A 302 -12.58 54.66 -11.70
CA LYS A 302 -13.41 54.99 -12.85
C LYS A 302 -14.49 55.99 -12.49
N TYR A 303 -15.16 55.82 -11.36
CA TYR A 303 -16.17 56.74 -10.89
C TYR A 303 -15.58 58.14 -10.60
N GLU A 304 -14.44 58.22 -9.92
CA GLU A 304 -13.77 59.50 -9.67
C GLU A 304 -13.34 60.20 -10.97
N LYS A 305 -12.83 59.43 -11.94
CA LYS A 305 -12.48 60.00 -13.26
C LYS A 305 -13.71 60.51 -14.01
N GLU A 306 -14.80 59.79 -14.02
CA GLU A 306 -16.05 60.26 -14.64
C GLU A 306 -16.59 61.48 -13.97
N LYS A 307 -16.52 61.56 -12.63
CA LYS A 307 -16.89 62.75 -11.84
C LYS A 307 -16.03 63.95 -12.16
N LEU A 308 -14.71 63.77 -12.23
CA LEU A 308 -13.75 64.85 -12.59
C LEU A 308 -14.01 65.34 -14.02
N LEU A 309 -14.26 64.44 -14.97
CA LEU A 309 -14.61 64.79 -16.35
C LEU A 309 -15.94 65.58 -16.42
N TYR A 310 -16.94 65.22 -15.62
CA TYR A 310 -18.22 65.91 -15.53
C TYR A 310 -17.99 67.31 -15.00
N ILE A 311 -17.29 67.51 -13.88
CA ILE A 311 -17.01 68.84 -13.29
C ILE A 311 -16.14 69.66 -14.24
N SER A 312 -15.14 69.08 -14.92
CA SER A 312 -14.27 69.80 -15.87
C SER A 312 -15.02 70.28 -17.12
N ASN A 313 -16.10 69.61 -17.54
CA ASN A 313 -16.80 69.88 -18.80
C ASN A 313 -18.14 70.53 -18.65
N THR A 314 -18.64 70.68 -17.41
CA THR A 314 -19.98 71.28 -17.17
C THR A 314 -19.86 72.64 -16.47
N ASP A 315 -20.79 73.53 -16.74
CA ASP A 315 -20.95 74.78 -16.02
C ASP A 315 -21.74 74.53 -14.72
N ALA A 316 -21.22 75.03 -13.62
CA ALA A 316 -21.74 74.74 -12.28
C ALA A 316 -23.15 75.35 -12.04
N LEU A 317 -23.51 76.41 -12.72
CA LEU A 317 -24.77 77.09 -12.56
C LEU A 317 -25.86 76.42 -13.41
N THR A 318 -25.58 76.15 -14.67
CA THR A 318 -26.57 75.71 -15.66
C THR A 318 -26.60 74.21 -15.87
N GLY A 319 -25.55 73.50 -15.52
CA GLY A 319 -25.36 72.07 -15.83
C GLY A 319 -25.09 71.80 -17.32
N CYS A 320 -25.07 72.80 -18.18
CA CYS A 320 -24.74 72.69 -19.58
C CYS A 320 -23.21 72.45 -19.74
N LEU A 321 -22.74 72.06 -20.95
CA LEU A 321 -21.34 71.98 -21.26
C LEU A 321 -20.69 73.38 -21.16
N ASN A 322 -19.56 73.46 -20.48
CA ASN A 322 -18.84 74.69 -20.30
C ASN A 322 -17.98 75.03 -21.54
N ARG A 323 -17.30 76.18 -21.52
CA ARG A 323 -16.43 76.65 -22.59
C ARG A 323 -15.32 75.63 -22.92
N HIS A 324 -14.74 74.95 -21.91
CA HIS A 324 -13.69 73.96 -22.13
C HIS A 324 -14.19 72.75 -22.91
N ALA A 325 -15.39 72.25 -22.58
CA ALA A 325 -16.01 71.16 -23.31
C ALA A 325 -16.31 71.57 -24.76
N TYR A 326 -16.84 72.80 -24.95
CA TYR A 326 -17.11 73.30 -26.27
C TYR A 326 -15.82 73.38 -27.12
N GLU A 327 -14.72 73.99 -26.63
CA GLU A 327 -13.47 74.08 -27.34
C GLU A 327 -12.90 72.70 -27.69
N THR A 328 -13.06 71.74 -26.78
CA THR A 328 -12.60 70.37 -26.99
C THR A 328 -13.40 69.66 -28.07
N ASP A 329 -14.71 69.82 -28.10
CA ASP A 329 -15.61 69.12 -29.03
C ASP A 329 -15.64 69.78 -30.43
N ILE A 330 -15.51 71.08 -30.50
CA ILE A 330 -15.41 71.78 -31.80
C ILE A 330 -14.15 71.36 -32.57
N ASN A 331 -13.06 71.10 -31.85
CA ASN A 331 -11.82 70.62 -32.48
C ASN A 331 -11.89 69.19 -32.98
N LYS A 332 -12.90 68.42 -32.56
CA LYS A 332 -13.16 67.04 -33.01
C LYS A 332 -14.17 66.96 -34.15
N LEU A 333 -14.78 68.09 -34.52
CA LEU A 333 -15.80 68.09 -35.56
C LEU A 333 -15.20 67.74 -36.90
N ASP A 334 -15.92 66.89 -37.65
CA ASP A 334 -15.56 66.56 -39.02
C ASP A 334 -16.07 67.71 -39.96
N LEU A 335 -15.16 68.60 -40.32
CA LEU A 335 -15.46 69.74 -41.18
C LEU A 335 -15.94 69.37 -42.60
N LYS A 336 -15.94 68.09 -42.95
CA LYS A 336 -16.52 67.61 -44.23
C LYS A 336 -18.04 67.40 -44.16
N LYS A 337 -18.63 67.50 -42.96
CA LYS A 337 -20.08 67.41 -42.74
C LYS A 337 -20.68 68.75 -42.60
N GLU A 338 -21.97 68.88 -42.92
CA GLU A 338 -22.68 70.15 -42.72
C GLU A 338 -23.00 70.33 -41.21
N TRP A 339 -22.71 71.53 -40.69
CA TRP A 339 -22.95 71.91 -39.32
C TRP A 339 -23.68 73.21 -39.25
N ILE A 340 -24.56 73.35 -38.28
CA ILE A 340 -25.23 74.62 -37.95
C ILE A 340 -24.69 75.07 -36.59
N TYR A 341 -24.18 76.29 -36.56
CA TYR A 341 -23.71 76.95 -35.31
C TYR A 341 -24.83 77.98 -34.93
N ILE A 342 -25.33 77.87 -33.69
CA ILE A 342 -26.34 78.77 -33.12
C ILE A 342 -25.65 79.42 -31.89
N SER A 343 -25.65 80.80 -31.90
CA SER A 343 -25.23 81.57 -30.75
C SER A 343 -26.43 82.28 -30.16
N LEU A 344 -26.57 82.18 -28.86
CA LEU A 344 -27.64 82.80 -28.10
C LEU A 344 -27.05 83.74 -27.05
N ASP A 345 -27.74 84.88 -26.85
CA ASP A 345 -27.33 85.86 -25.83
C ASP A 345 -28.56 86.35 -25.05
N LEU A 346 -28.36 86.57 -23.75
CA LEU A 346 -29.44 87.09 -22.87
C LEU A 346 -29.40 88.57 -22.81
N ASN A 347 -30.46 89.19 -23.36
CA ASN A 347 -30.61 90.65 -23.38
C ASN A 347 -30.92 91.21 -21.98
N SER A 348 -30.25 92.33 -21.64
CA SER A 348 -30.46 93.08 -20.40
C SER A 348 -30.18 92.34 -19.09
N LEU A 349 -29.40 91.26 -19.10
CA LEU A 349 -29.01 90.52 -17.89
C LEU A 349 -28.44 91.44 -16.82
N LYS A 350 -27.56 92.38 -17.20
CA LYS A 350 -26.98 93.35 -16.27
C LYS A 350 -28.10 94.22 -15.59
N HIS A 351 -29.08 94.67 -16.31
CA HIS A 351 -30.15 95.46 -15.71
C HIS A 351 -31.03 94.63 -14.74
N ILE A 352 -31.21 93.34 -15.01
CA ILE A 352 -31.90 92.42 -14.10
C ILE A 352 -31.07 92.20 -12.84
N ASN A 353 -29.77 91.97 -12.96
CA ASN A 353 -28.88 91.80 -11.81
C ASN A 353 -28.84 93.08 -10.94
N ASP A 354 -28.72 94.27 -11.56
CA ASP A 354 -28.73 95.53 -10.87
C ASP A 354 -30.03 95.86 -10.18
N THR A 355 -31.15 95.41 -10.70
CA THR A 355 -32.55 95.74 -10.20
C THR A 355 -33.05 94.70 -9.19
N TYR A 356 -32.81 93.37 -9.42
CA TYR A 356 -33.41 92.29 -8.67
C TYR A 356 -32.39 91.42 -7.94
N GLY A 357 -31.13 91.72 -8.13
CA GLY A 357 -30.03 90.94 -7.51
C GLY A 357 -29.56 89.77 -8.39
N HIS A 358 -28.30 89.27 -8.06
CA HIS A 358 -27.63 88.22 -8.82
C HIS A 358 -28.43 86.89 -8.81
N ASP A 359 -29.11 86.55 -7.71
CA ASP A 359 -29.88 85.31 -7.61
C ASP A 359 -30.94 85.21 -8.70
N VAL A 360 -31.67 86.35 -9.00
CA VAL A 360 -32.66 86.39 -10.06
C VAL A 360 -32.00 86.32 -11.45
N GLY A 361 -30.85 86.93 -11.61
CA GLY A 361 -30.07 86.77 -12.84
C GLY A 361 -29.61 85.33 -13.08
N ASP A 362 -29.15 84.64 -12.04
CA ASP A 362 -28.78 83.23 -12.11
C ASP A 362 -29.98 82.33 -12.46
N GLU A 363 -31.15 82.59 -11.90
CA GLU A 363 -32.42 81.93 -12.28
C GLU A 363 -32.76 82.14 -13.78
N MET A 364 -32.57 83.38 -14.29
CA MET A 364 -32.80 83.67 -15.70
C MET A 364 -31.83 82.96 -16.61
N ILE A 365 -30.51 82.84 -16.23
CA ILE A 365 -29.51 82.08 -16.96
C ILE A 365 -29.89 80.59 -16.97
N CYS A 366 -30.27 80.03 -15.81
CA CYS A 366 -30.74 78.66 -15.72
C CYS A 366 -31.97 78.37 -16.56
N ALA A 367 -32.93 79.26 -16.53
CA ALA A 367 -34.15 79.13 -17.34
C ALA A 367 -33.85 79.18 -18.86
N ALA A 368 -32.99 80.06 -19.28
CA ALA A 368 -32.51 80.09 -20.66
C ALA A 368 -31.76 78.81 -21.09
N ALA A 369 -30.90 78.34 -20.24
CA ALA A 369 -30.19 77.07 -20.49
C ALA A 369 -31.11 75.86 -20.57
N ALA A 370 -32.20 75.84 -19.77
CA ALA A 370 -33.19 74.77 -19.83
C ALA A 370 -34.06 74.81 -21.08
N CYS A 371 -34.11 75.94 -21.84
CA CYS A 371 -34.83 76.08 -23.11
C CYS A 371 -33.96 75.68 -24.33
N MET A 372 -32.67 75.45 -24.16
CA MET A 372 -31.76 75.04 -25.20
C MET A 372 -31.70 73.50 -25.28
#